data_e4f93f4d2fe7fd2269208d504485a312
#
_entry.id   e4f93f4d2fe7fd2269208d504485a312
#
_cell.length_a   1.000
_cell.length_b   1.000
_cell.length_c   1.000
_cell.angle_alpha   90.00
_cell.angle_beta   90.00
_cell.angle_gamma   90.00
#
_symmetry.space_group_name_H-M   'P 1'
#
loop_
_entity.id
_entity.type
_entity.pdbx_description
1 polymer ?
#
loop_
_entity_poly.entity_id
_entity_poly.type
_entity_poly.pdbx_seq_one_letter_code
_entity_poly.pdbx_strand_id
1 'polypeptide(L)'
;MDTEKFKMGWLVVAFDLPTGTKRQRKAAHDFREWLKDDGYQMMQFSVYARACVTFARQLTHVERVKSNLPPEGSVRVIFVTRAQWERSFVIHGAPASKTSPEEMPEQIQLW
;
A
#
# COMPACT_ATOMS: atom_id res chain seq x y z
N MET A 1 -27.84 0.87 -10.95
CA MET A 1 -26.41 1.06 -11.22
C MET A 1 -25.64 1.07 -9.90
N ASP A 2 -24.57 0.33 -9.85
CA ASP A 2 -23.79 0.23 -8.64
C ASP A 2 -22.77 1.35 -8.56
N THR A 3 -23.17 2.47 -7.94
CA THR A 3 -22.28 3.62 -7.80
C THR A 3 -21.27 3.41 -6.67
N GLU A 4 -21.50 2.45 -5.80
CA GLU A 4 -20.58 2.21 -4.70
C GLU A 4 -19.23 1.65 -5.18
N LYS A 5 -19.23 1.01 -6.32
CA LYS A 5 -18.02 0.51 -6.93
C LYS A 5 -17.00 1.63 -7.16
N PHE A 6 -17.50 2.86 -7.37
CA PHE A 6 -16.65 4.01 -7.61
C PHE A 6 -16.41 4.85 -6.36
N LYS A 7 -17.17 4.59 -5.29
CA LYS A 7 -17.00 5.29 -4.02
C LYS A 7 -16.10 4.51 -3.06
N MET A 8 -16.17 3.21 -3.14
CA MET A 8 -15.32 2.34 -2.34
C MET A 8 -14.01 2.12 -3.06
N GLY A 9 -12.98 1.97 -2.28
CA GLY A 9 -11.68 1.73 -2.88
C GLY A 9 -10.63 1.45 -1.83
N TRP A 10 -9.41 1.71 -2.20
CA TRP A 10 -8.25 1.45 -1.37
C TRP A 10 -7.43 2.71 -1.24
N LEU A 11 -6.93 2.92 -0.04
CA LEU A 11 -5.88 3.90 0.16
C LEU A 11 -4.56 3.15 0.10
N VAL A 12 -3.70 3.62 -0.79
CA VAL A 12 -2.38 3.04 -0.97
C VAL A 12 -1.38 4.04 -0.44
N VAL A 13 -0.54 3.59 0.49
CA VAL A 13 0.52 4.41 1.06
C VAL A 13 1.83 3.86 0.54
N ALA A 14 2.50 4.65 -0.27
CA ALA A 14 3.80 4.31 -0.84
C ALA A 14 4.83 5.25 -0.25
N PHE A 15 5.97 4.75 0.15
CA PHE A 15 6.94 5.58 0.83
C PHE A 15 8.36 5.19 0.50
N ASP A 16 9.22 6.19 0.61
CA ASP A 16 10.65 6.04 0.42
C ASP A 16 11.30 6.68 1.65
N LEU A 17 11.78 5.85 2.56
CA LEU A 17 12.33 6.28 3.83
C LEU A 17 13.80 5.92 3.90
N PRO A 18 14.65 6.84 4.39
CA PRO A 18 16.06 6.54 4.50
C PRO A 18 16.31 5.48 5.58
N THR A 19 17.32 4.67 5.37
CA THR A 19 17.68 3.58 6.28
C THR A 19 19.18 3.53 6.53
N GLY A 20 19.87 4.65 6.31
CA GLY A 20 21.32 4.69 6.45
C GLY A 20 21.80 4.67 7.89
N THR A 21 21.02 5.21 8.82
CA THR A 21 21.39 5.26 10.22
C THR A 21 20.43 4.39 11.03
N LYS A 22 20.87 4.07 12.25
CA LYS A 22 20.03 3.29 13.16
C LYS A 22 18.73 4.02 13.47
N ARG A 23 18.80 5.33 13.67
CA ARG A 23 17.62 6.15 13.94
C ARG A 23 16.65 6.11 12.74
N GLN A 24 17.18 6.20 11.55
CA GLN A 24 16.34 6.15 10.35
C GLN A 24 15.68 4.79 10.19
N ARG A 25 16.41 3.72 10.46
CA ARG A 25 15.83 2.37 10.38
C ARG A 25 14.73 2.18 11.42
N LYS A 26 14.92 2.75 12.61
CA LYS A 26 13.90 2.68 13.65
C LYS A 26 12.66 3.46 13.23
N ALA A 27 12.83 4.67 12.69
CA ALA A 27 11.70 5.47 12.23
C ALA A 27 10.92 4.77 11.14
N ALA A 28 11.63 4.13 10.20
CA ALA A 28 10.97 3.38 9.13
C ALA A 28 10.19 2.18 9.69
N HIS A 29 10.80 1.45 10.62
CA HIS A 29 10.13 0.34 11.27
C HIS A 29 8.88 0.79 12.02
N ASP A 30 9.00 1.87 12.79
CA ASP A 30 7.87 2.37 13.57
C ASP A 30 6.73 2.82 12.67
N PHE A 31 7.04 3.44 11.53
CA PHE A 31 6.01 3.84 10.58
C PHE A 31 5.29 2.63 9.99
N ARG A 32 6.03 1.59 9.64
CA ARG A 32 5.42 0.35 9.12
C ARG A 32 4.51 -0.29 10.15
N GLU A 33 4.96 -0.34 11.41
CA GLU A 33 4.13 -0.90 12.47
C GLU A 33 2.88 -0.06 12.69
N TRP A 34 3.03 1.27 12.64
CA TRP A 34 1.87 2.14 12.76
C TRP A 34 0.86 1.88 11.64
N LEU A 35 1.33 1.74 10.41
CA LEU A 35 0.43 1.45 9.30
C LEU A 35 -0.34 0.16 9.53
N LYS A 36 0.33 -0.88 9.97
CA LYS A 36 -0.35 -2.15 10.24
C LYS A 36 -1.37 -2.02 11.36
N ASP A 37 -1.02 -1.31 12.42
CA ASP A 37 -1.95 -1.08 13.52
C ASP A 37 -3.15 -0.26 13.09
N ASP A 38 -2.99 0.60 12.10
CA ASP A 38 -4.09 1.41 11.59
C ASP A 38 -4.91 0.69 10.51
N GLY A 39 -4.64 -0.57 10.29
CA GLY A 39 -5.46 -1.39 9.40
C GLY A 39 -4.91 -1.56 7.99
N TYR A 40 -3.72 -1.10 7.73
CA TYR A 40 -3.10 -1.30 6.41
C TYR A 40 -2.47 -2.68 6.33
N GLN A 41 -2.48 -3.23 5.14
CA GLN A 41 -1.81 -4.49 4.85
C GLN A 41 -0.62 -4.19 3.95
N MET A 42 0.47 -4.88 4.19
CA MET A 42 1.65 -4.74 3.35
C MET A 42 1.41 -5.42 2.01
N MET A 43 1.50 -4.63 0.95
CA MET A 43 1.41 -5.14 -0.41
C MET A 43 2.80 -5.44 -0.94
N GLN A 44 3.72 -4.52 -0.67
CA GLN A 44 5.13 -4.65 -0.95
C GLN A 44 5.86 -3.94 0.18
N PHE A 45 7.17 -4.12 0.28
CA PHE A 45 7.91 -3.63 1.44
C PHE A 45 7.66 -2.16 1.78
N SER A 46 7.53 -1.32 0.79
CA SER A 46 7.26 0.11 1.00
C SER A 46 5.91 0.54 0.44
N VAL A 47 4.97 -0.39 0.30
CA VAL A 47 3.64 -0.13 -0.21
C VAL A 47 2.63 -0.84 0.66
N TYR A 48 1.77 -0.07 1.29
CA TYR A 48 0.72 -0.58 2.16
C TYR A 48 -0.63 -0.10 1.66
N ALA A 49 -1.66 -0.86 1.91
CA ALA A 49 -2.99 -0.48 1.45
C ALA A 49 -4.06 -0.90 2.45
N ARG A 50 -5.13 -0.14 2.49
CA ARG A 50 -6.30 -0.49 3.28
C ARG A 50 -7.56 -0.16 2.52
N ALA A 51 -8.64 -0.88 2.82
CA ALA A 51 -9.93 -0.58 2.25
C ALA A 51 -10.44 0.75 2.80
N CYS A 52 -11.08 1.51 1.95
CA CYS A 52 -11.64 2.80 2.31
C CYS A 52 -13.02 2.91 1.68
N VAL A 53 -14.05 3.05 2.51
CA VAL A 53 -15.43 2.90 2.06
C VAL A 53 -16.00 4.18 1.45
N THR A 54 -15.62 5.34 1.96
CA THR A 54 -16.19 6.59 1.50
C THR A 54 -15.12 7.65 1.31
N PHE A 55 -15.47 8.68 0.55
CA PHE A 55 -14.55 9.80 0.37
C PHE A 55 -14.23 10.49 1.70
N ALA A 56 -15.25 10.64 2.55
CA ALA A 56 -15.02 11.26 3.85
C ALA A 56 -14.02 10.44 4.69
N ARG A 57 -14.14 9.13 4.65
CA ARG A 57 -13.19 8.26 5.34
C ARG A 57 -11.80 8.37 4.76
N GLN A 58 -11.70 8.57 3.45
CA GLN A 58 -10.42 8.78 2.81
C GLN A 58 -9.68 9.95 3.45
N LEU A 59 -10.38 11.08 3.60
CA LEU A 59 -9.75 12.26 4.19
C LEU A 59 -9.34 12.02 5.64
N THR A 60 -10.16 11.31 6.39
CA THR A 60 -9.83 10.96 7.78
C THR A 60 -8.54 10.16 7.83
N HIS A 61 -8.41 9.15 6.98
CA HIS A 61 -7.21 8.32 6.98
C HIS A 61 -5.98 9.08 6.51
N VAL A 62 -6.13 9.96 5.54
CA VAL A 62 -5.01 10.79 5.10
C VAL A 62 -4.50 11.66 6.25
N GLU A 63 -5.42 12.25 7.01
CA GLU A 63 -5.02 13.09 8.16
C GLU A 63 -4.31 12.26 9.23
N ARG A 64 -4.73 11.03 9.43
CA ARG A 64 -4.06 10.15 10.38
C ARG A 64 -2.64 9.83 9.93
N VAL A 65 -2.45 9.57 8.65
CA VAL A 65 -1.10 9.34 8.11
C VAL A 65 -0.25 10.57 8.32
N LYS A 66 -0.79 11.76 8.02
CA LYS A 66 -0.06 13.01 8.22
C LYS A 66 0.39 13.19 9.66
N SER A 67 -0.41 12.75 10.60
CA SER A 67 -0.09 12.90 12.02
C SER A 67 0.95 11.89 12.52
N ASN A 68 1.31 10.93 11.70
CA ASN A 68 2.22 9.85 12.09
C ASN A 68 3.38 9.68 11.13
N LEU A 69 3.69 10.72 10.37
CA LEU A 69 4.79 10.66 9.42
C LEU A 69 6.14 10.50 10.10
N PRO A 70 7.06 9.75 9.51
CA PRO A 70 8.43 9.72 9.99
C PRO A 70 9.09 11.10 9.76
N PRO A 71 10.15 11.42 10.47
CA PRO A 71 10.79 12.73 10.34
C PRO A 71 11.49 12.96 9.02
N GLU A 72 11.87 11.90 8.32
CA GLU A 72 12.58 12.03 7.05
C GLU A 72 11.98 11.09 6.01
N GLY A 73 12.19 11.44 4.75
CA GLY A 73 11.70 10.63 3.64
C GLY A 73 10.43 11.19 3.05
N SER A 74 9.87 10.48 2.11
CA SER A 74 8.64 10.90 1.44
C SER A 74 7.58 9.82 1.55
N VAL A 75 6.34 10.26 1.69
CA VAL A 75 5.18 9.37 1.80
C VAL A 75 4.12 9.88 0.82
N ARG A 76 3.60 8.99 0.00
CA ARG A 76 2.54 9.31 -0.95
C ARG A 76 1.32 8.49 -0.61
N VAL A 77 0.17 9.15 -0.56
CA VAL A 77 -1.10 8.48 -0.34
C VAL A 77 -1.91 8.59 -1.62
N ILE A 78 -2.34 7.45 -2.13
CA ILE A 78 -3.06 7.37 -3.39
C ILE A 78 -4.40 6.69 -3.14
N PHE A 79 -5.48 7.28 -3.64
CA PHE A 79 -6.75 6.61 -3.61
C PHE A 79 -6.96 5.87 -4.92
N VAL A 80 -7.35 4.61 -4.81
CA VAL A 80 -7.62 3.75 -5.95
C VAL A 80 -9.03 3.23 -5.77
N THR A 81 -9.88 3.41 -6.77
CA THR A 81 -11.24 2.87 -6.70
C THR A 81 -11.19 1.35 -6.74
N ARG A 82 -12.26 0.73 -6.27
CA ARG A 82 -12.37 -0.73 -6.35
C ARG A 82 -12.18 -1.22 -7.78
N ALA A 83 -12.78 -0.51 -8.74
CA ALA A 83 -12.65 -0.89 -10.14
C ALA A 83 -11.20 -0.82 -10.61
N GLN A 84 -10.49 0.23 -10.22
CA GLN A 84 -9.08 0.37 -10.59
C GLN A 84 -8.23 -0.71 -9.91
N TRP A 85 -8.51 -0.98 -8.65
CA TRP A 85 -7.77 -2.01 -7.92
C TRP A 85 -7.93 -3.37 -8.55
N GLU A 86 -9.15 -3.72 -8.94
CA GLU A 86 -9.43 -5.01 -9.58
C GLU A 86 -8.75 -5.15 -10.94
N ARG A 87 -8.33 -4.05 -11.53
CA ARG A 87 -7.64 -4.06 -12.82
C ARG A 87 -6.12 -4.02 -12.67
N SER A 88 -5.63 -4.01 -11.45
CA SER A 88 -4.20 -4.02 -11.22
C SER A 88 -3.65 -5.43 -11.41
N PHE A 89 -2.36 -5.50 -11.62
CA PHE A 89 -1.67 -6.76 -11.86
C PHE A 89 -0.60 -6.96 -10.81
N VAL A 90 -0.43 -8.21 -10.41
CA VAL A 90 0.68 -8.58 -9.54
C VAL A 90 1.60 -9.48 -10.35
N ILE A 91 2.82 -9.05 -10.50
CA ILE A 91 3.81 -9.77 -11.29
C ILE A 91 5.00 -10.04 -10.39
N HIS A 92 5.36 -11.31 -10.31
CA HIS A 92 6.51 -11.72 -9.52
C HIS A 92 7.72 -11.85 -10.43
N GLY A 93 8.81 -11.22 -10.02
CA GLY A 93 10.05 -11.46 -10.70
C GLY A 93 10.41 -12.92 -10.59
N ALA A 94 11.17 -13.41 -11.55
CA ALA A 94 11.68 -14.76 -11.50
C ALA A 94 12.96 -14.75 -10.70
N PRO A 95 12.90 -14.96 -9.40
CA PRO A 95 14.13 -15.10 -8.65
C PRO A 95 14.79 -16.35 -9.18
N ALA A 96 16.06 -16.26 -9.25
CA ALA A 96 16.86 -17.34 -9.79
C ALA A 96 16.27 -18.69 -9.40
N SER A 97 15.62 -19.32 -10.34
CA SER A 97 15.26 -20.73 -10.33
C SER A 97 14.30 -21.20 -9.24
N LYS A 98 13.67 -20.33 -8.52
CA LYS A 98 12.89 -20.80 -7.39
C LYS A 98 11.41 -20.73 -7.57
N THR A 99 10.93 -19.86 -8.42
CA THR A 99 9.50 -19.68 -8.62
C THR A 99 9.10 -20.32 -9.92
N SER A 100 8.22 -21.31 -9.83
CA SER A 100 7.68 -21.93 -11.03
C SER A 100 6.44 -21.15 -11.47
N PRO A 101 6.05 -21.27 -12.74
CA PRO A 101 4.84 -20.61 -13.22
C PRO A 101 3.61 -20.98 -12.40
N GLU A 102 3.56 -22.18 -11.85
CA GLU A 102 2.40 -22.63 -11.10
C GLU A 102 2.27 -21.90 -9.76
N GLU A 103 3.34 -21.28 -9.29
CA GLU A 103 3.32 -20.56 -8.03
C GLU A 103 2.92 -19.11 -8.18
N MET A 104 2.72 -18.66 -9.41
CA MET A 104 2.33 -17.29 -9.63
C MET A 104 0.88 -17.08 -9.23
N PRO A 105 0.56 -15.94 -8.61
CA PRO A 105 -0.82 -15.64 -8.27
C PRO A 105 -1.70 -15.63 -9.51
N GLU A 106 -2.94 -16.08 -9.33
CA GLU A 106 -3.88 -16.13 -10.44
C GLU A 106 -4.16 -14.78 -11.04
N GLN A 107 -3.99 -13.74 -10.26
CA GLN A 107 -4.24 -12.38 -10.75
C GLN A 107 -3.11 -11.82 -11.59
N ILE A 108 -2.05 -12.60 -11.80
CA ILE A 108 -1.01 -12.18 -12.71
C ILE A 108 -1.56 -12.22 -14.12
N GLN A 109 -1.42 -11.13 -14.81
CA GLN A 109 -1.87 -11.02 -16.18
C GLN A 109 -0.74 -10.45 -17.02
N LEU A 110 -0.69 -10.95 -18.24
CA LEU A 110 0.27 -10.45 -19.21
C LEU A 110 -0.48 -9.56 -20.20
N TRP A 111 0.03 -8.40 -20.42
CA TRP A 111 -0.57 -7.50 -21.39
C TRP A 111 0.47 -6.86 -22.27
#